data_22a85023e5ed939816022b5985ea1b6d
#
_entry.id   22a85023e5ed939816022b5985ea1b6d
#
_cell.length_a   1.000
_cell.length_b   1.000
_cell.length_c   1.000
_cell.angle_alpha   90.00
_cell.angle_beta   90.00
_cell.angle_gamma   90.00
#
_symmetry.space_group_name_H-M   'P 1'
#
loop_
_entity.id
_entity.type
_entity.pdbx_description
1 polymer ?
#
loop_
_entity_poly.entity_id
_entity_poly.type
_entity_poly.pdbx_seq_one_letter_code
_entity_poly.pdbx_strand_id
1 'polypeptide(L)'
;MSLHTIEVQIDGQFQAQVQPELLHRAALAVLVHQRVEEPGELAVVVTDDEVLRELNRRHRGVDASTDVLAFPDETRGPFVGAPGQPHYLGDVIISLHRAEAQAADAGHNVQVELQLLVVHGVLHLLGYDDVTEEQRAQMWAVQADILQALGVEAHLPA
;
A
#
# COMPACT_ATOMS: atom_id res chain seq x y z
N MET A 1 -14.85 -15.79 -4.50
CA MET A 1 -14.31 -15.84 -3.13
C MET A 1 -12.81 -15.58 -3.20
N SER A 2 -12.35 -14.60 -2.44
CA SER A 2 -10.93 -14.26 -2.45
C SER A 2 -10.14 -15.24 -1.58
N LEU A 3 -8.98 -15.67 -2.09
CA LEU A 3 -8.02 -16.48 -1.33
C LEU A 3 -7.18 -15.61 -0.39
N HIS A 4 -7.18 -14.29 -0.61
CA HIS A 4 -6.27 -13.39 0.09
C HIS A 4 -6.89 -12.81 1.35
N THR A 5 -6.05 -12.57 2.35
CA THR A 5 -6.43 -11.96 3.62
C THR A 5 -5.77 -10.59 3.72
N ILE A 6 -6.59 -9.56 3.83
CA ILE A 6 -6.10 -8.18 3.92
C ILE A 6 -6.65 -7.59 5.21
N GLU A 7 -5.76 -7.26 6.14
CA GLU A 7 -6.13 -6.62 7.39
C GLU A 7 -5.93 -5.12 7.24
N VAL A 8 -6.97 -4.34 7.52
CA VAL A 8 -6.89 -2.89 7.49
C VAL A 8 -7.02 -2.40 8.93
N GLN A 9 -5.99 -1.71 9.40
CA GLN A 9 -5.96 -1.12 10.74
C GLN A 9 -5.91 0.39 10.60
N ILE A 10 -6.82 1.08 11.26
CA ILE A 10 -6.87 2.54 11.25
C ILE A 10 -6.72 3.01 12.68
N ASP A 11 -5.73 3.88 12.94
CA ASP A 11 -5.55 4.51 14.23
C ASP A 11 -6.88 5.08 14.71
N GLY A 12 -7.23 4.83 15.98
CA GLY A 12 -8.53 5.19 16.53
C GLY A 12 -8.91 6.65 16.32
N GLN A 13 -7.93 7.55 16.34
CA GLN A 13 -8.18 8.98 16.12
C GLN A 13 -8.64 9.31 14.70
N PHE A 14 -8.43 8.40 13.73
CA PHE A 14 -8.72 8.64 12.32
C PHE A 14 -9.86 7.80 11.76
N GLN A 15 -10.52 6.99 12.58
CA GLN A 15 -11.53 6.04 12.11
C GLN A 15 -12.69 6.70 11.36
N ALA A 16 -13.07 7.91 11.76
CA ALA A 16 -14.16 8.63 11.10
C ALA A 16 -13.75 9.21 9.74
N GLN A 17 -12.46 9.27 9.43
CA GLN A 17 -11.93 9.92 8.24
C GLN A 17 -11.53 8.95 7.14
N VAL A 18 -11.50 7.66 7.42
CA VAL A 18 -11.00 6.64 6.50
C VAL A 18 -12.06 5.56 6.29
N GLN A 19 -12.30 5.19 5.05
CA GLN A 19 -13.20 4.11 4.69
C GLN A 19 -12.39 2.83 4.47
N PRO A 20 -12.34 1.92 5.45
CA PRO A 20 -11.46 0.75 5.35
C PRO A 20 -11.80 -0.17 4.19
N GLU A 21 -13.06 -0.22 3.77
CA GLU A 21 -13.49 -1.06 2.64
C GLU A 21 -12.80 -0.67 1.34
N LEU A 22 -12.55 0.63 1.14
CA LEU A 22 -11.86 1.11 -0.05
C LEU A 22 -10.40 0.68 -0.05
N LEU A 23 -9.77 0.69 1.11
CA LEU A 23 -8.36 0.27 1.25
C LEU A 23 -8.23 -1.24 1.05
N HIS A 24 -9.15 -2.01 1.61
CA HIS A 24 -9.20 -3.45 1.41
C HIS A 24 -9.35 -3.78 -0.08
N ARG A 25 -10.27 -3.10 -0.74
CA ARG A 25 -10.54 -3.31 -2.17
C ARG A 25 -9.33 -2.95 -3.02
N ALA A 26 -8.64 -1.86 -2.70
CA ALA A 26 -7.46 -1.43 -3.43
C ALA A 26 -6.33 -2.48 -3.32
N ALA A 27 -6.06 -2.97 -2.12
CA ALA A 27 -5.03 -3.99 -1.91
C ALA A 27 -5.37 -5.28 -2.65
N LEU A 28 -6.62 -5.72 -2.55
CA LEU A 28 -7.07 -6.92 -3.24
C LEU A 28 -6.94 -6.78 -4.76
N ALA A 29 -7.25 -5.60 -5.29
CA ALA A 29 -7.14 -5.35 -6.73
C ALA A 29 -5.72 -5.52 -7.23
N VAL A 30 -4.71 -5.12 -6.44
CA VAL A 30 -3.31 -5.34 -6.81
C VAL A 30 -3.00 -6.83 -6.90
N LEU A 31 -3.39 -7.61 -5.90
CA LEU A 31 -3.12 -9.04 -5.87
C LEU A 31 -3.79 -9.76 -7.04
N VAL A 32 -5.00 -9.38 -7.37
CA VAL A 32 -5.75 -9.95 -8.51
C VAL A 32 -5.11 -9.55 -9.83
N HIS A 33 -4.78 -8.28 -10.00
CA HIS A 33 -4.15 -7.77 -11.22
C HIS A 33 -2.80 -8.45 -11.48
N GLN A 34 -2.03 -8.67 -10.44
CA GLN A 34 -0.71 -9.29 -10.53
C GLN A 34 -0.79 -10.82 -10.53
N ARG A 35 -1.99 -11.37 -10.55
CA ARG A 35 -2.23 -12.82 -10.63
C ARG A 35 -1.51 -13.62 -9.55
N VAL A 36 -1.60 -13.11 -8.32
CA VAL A 36 -1.08 -13.83 -7.16
C VAL A 36 -2.01 -14.99 -6.88
N GLU A 37 -1.60 -16.19 -7.25
CA GLU A 37 -2.47 -17.38 -7.21
C GLU A 37 -2.51 -18.02 -5.83
N GLU A 38 -1.40 -18.00 -5.11
CA GLU A 38 -1.34 -18.55 -3.76
C GLU A 38 -1.96 -17.59 -2.76
N PRO A 39 -2.60 -18.12 -1.69
CA PRO A 39 -3.18 -17.24 -0.66
C PRO A 39 -2.13 -16.31 -0.08
N GLY A 40 -2.37 -15.03 -0.17
CA GLY A 40 -1.50 -13.99 0.38
C GLY A 40 -2.17 -13.27 1.54
N GLU A 41 -1.37 -12.83 2.49
CA GLU A 41 -1.85 -12.04 3.62
C GLU A 41 -0.99 -10.79 3.73
N LEU A 42 -1.63 -9.65 3.97
CA LEU A 42 -0.92 -8.40 4.19
C LEU A 42 -1.74 -7.50 5.12
N ALA A 43 -1.07 -6.52 5.69
CA ALA A 43 -1.71 -5.51 6.51
C ALA A 43 -1.53 -4.13 5.90
N VAL A 44 -2.59 -3.32 5.98
CA VAL A 44 -2.56 -1.91 5.63
C VAL A 44 -2.88 -1.13 6.90
N VAL A 45 -1.97 -0.25 7.30
CA VAL A 45 -2.10 0.52 8.54
C VAL A 45 -2.12 2.00 8.21
N VAL A 46 -3.15 2.71 8.66
CA VAL A 46 -3.23 4.16 8.54
C VAL A 46 -3.01 4.76 9.92
N THR A 47 -2.02 5.62 10.03
CA THR A 47 -1.60 6.19 11.30
C THR A 47 -1.07 7.62 11.10
N ASP A 48 -0.40 8.18 12.09
CA ASP A 48 0.06 9.54 12.05
C ASP A 48 1.49 9.68 11.52
N ASP A 49 1.88 10.92 11.28
CA ASP A 49 3.16 11.28 10.69
C ASP A 49 4.36 10.91 11.59
N GLU A 50 4.17 10.96 12.92
CA GLU A 50 5.23 10.61 13.87
C GLU A 50 5.58 9.13 13.82
N VAL A 51 4.59 8.27 13.65
CA VAL A 51 4.82 6.82 13.51
C VAL A 51 5.63 6.55 12.25
N LEU A 52 5.30 7.19 11.13
CA LEU A 52 6.04 7.04 9.88
C LEU A 52 7.48 7.51 10.03
N ARG A 53 7.68 8.65 10.69
CA ARG A 53 9.02 9.18 10.96
C ARG A 53 9.85 8.20 11.79
N GLU A 54 9.27 7.66 12.87
CA GLU A 54 9.96 6.72 13.74
C GLU A 54 10.30 5.42 13.00
N LEU A 55 9.38 4.89 12.22
CA LEU A 55 9.63 3.68 11.42
C LEU A 55 10.72 3.93 10.37
N ASN A 56 10.67 5.08 9.70
CA ASN A 56 11.66 5.45 8.70
C ASN A 56 13.05 5.59 9.32
N ARG A 57 13.13 6.21 10.50
CA ARG A 57 14.37 6.34 11.24
C ARG A 57 14.96 4.98 11.62
N ARG A 58 14.12 4.08 12.14
CA ARG A 58 14.56 2.77 12.64
C ARG A 58 14.95 1.81 11.52
N HIS A 59 14.23 1.83 10.42
CA HIS A 59 14.41 0.83 9.35
C HIS A 59 15.22 1.32 8.16
N ARG A 60 15.26 2.63 7.92
CA ARG A 60 15.98 3.21 6.78
C ARG A 60 17.07 4.20 7.17
N GLY A 61 17.16 4.54 8.46
CA GLY A 61 18.11 5.51 8.95
C GLY A 61 17.81 6.95 8.56
N VAL A 62 16.57 7.22 8.12
CA VAL A 62 16.14 8.55 7.69
C VAL A 62 15.23 9.14 8.75
N ASP A 63 15.65 10.22 9.40
CA ASP A 63 14.86 10.89 10.44
C ASP A 63 13.91 11.91 9.79
N ALA A 64 12.94 11.41 9.06
CA ALA A 64 11.94 12.20 8.39
C ALA A 64 10.70 11.35 8.15
N SER A 65 9.53 11.99 8.14
CA SER A 65 8.31 11.32 7.77
C SER A 65 8.21 11.13 6.25
N THR A 66 7.30 10.25 5.84
CA THR A 66 6.99 10.00 4.44
C THR A 66 5.50 9.66 4.36
N ASP A 67 4.98 9.54 3.16
CA ASP A 67 3.55 9.23 2.94
C ASP A 67 3.24 7.76 3.18
N VAL A 68 4.08 6.85 2.69
CA VAL A 68 3.85 5.42 2.79
C VAL A 68 5.17 4.67 2.93
N LEU A 69 5.16 3.64 3.77
CA LEU A 69 6.27 2.70 3.89
C LEU A 69 5.74 1.30 3.63
N ALA A 70 6.49 0.52 2.87
CA ALA A 70 6.17 -0.87 2.60
C ALA A 70 7.28 -1.74 3.17
N PHE A 71 6.91 -2.68 4.02
CA PHE A 71 7.84 -3.60 4.67
C PHE A 71 7.54 -5.02 4.21
N PRO A 72 8.23 -5.51 3.16
CA PRO A 72 8.06 -6.90 2.75
C PRO A 72 8.47 -7.84 3.87
N ASP A 73 7.79 -8.96 3.98
CA ASP A 73 8.17 -9.97 4.96
C ASP A 73 9.43 -10.72 4.49
N GLU A 74 10.55 -10.44 5.13
CA GLU A 74 11.84 -11.05 4.81
C GLU A 74 12.05 -12.40 5.48
N THR A 75 11.15 -12.81 6.36
CA THR A 75 11.21 -14.14 6.99
C THR A 75 10.82 -15.26 6.04
N ARG A 76 10.47 -14.90 4.81
CA ARG A 76 10.19 -15.84 3.74
C ARG A 76 11.43 -16.65 3.40
N GLY A 77 11.62 -17.76 4.09
CA GLY A 77 12.65 -18.70 3.73
C GLY A 77 12.19 -19.67 2.65
N PRO A 78 13.03 -20.63 2.28
CA PRO A 78 12.65 -21.66 1.33
C PRO A 78 11.57 -22.61 1.88
N PHE A 79 11.25 -22.49 3.16
CA PHE A 79 10.20 -23.29 3.79
C PHE A 79 8.88 -22.58 3.65
N VAL A 80 8.09 -23.06 2.71
CA VAL A 80 6.72 -22.62 2.53
C VAL A 80 5.92 -23.27 3.65
N GLY A 81 5.00 -22.52 4.25
CA GLY A 81 4.08 -23.07 5.23
C GLY A 81 3.26 -24.21 4.62
N ALA A 82 2.44 -24.86 5.44
CA ALA A 82 1.60 -25.95 4.97
C ALA A 82 0.76 -25.51 3.77
N PRO A 83 0.50 -26.40 2.82
CA PRO A 83 -0.33 -26.05 1.64
C PRO A 83 -1.66 -25.46 2.06
N GLY A 84 -2.05 -24.35 1.43
CA GLY A 84 -3.29 -23.65 1.72
C GLY A 84 -3.21 -22.59 2.79
N GLN A 85 -2.09 -22.48 3.51
CA GLN A 85 -1.90 -21.39 4.48
C GLN A 85 -1.45 -20.13 3.76
N PRO A 86 -1.97 -18.94 4.16
CA PRO A 86 -1.57 -17.69 3.54
C PRO A 86 -0.09 -17.38 3.77
N HIS A 87 0.56 -16.87 2.74
CA HIS A 87 1.89 -16.29 2.86
C HIS A 87 1.77 -14.84 3.32
N TYR A 88 2.48 -14.47 4.36
CA TYR A 88 2.53 -13.07 4.77
C TYR A 88 3.40 -12.28 3.81
N LEU A 89 2.81 -11.32 3.12
CA LEU A 89 3.50 -10.51 2.12
C LEU A 89 4.19 -9.30 2.73
N GLY A 90 3.64 -8.76 3.80
CA GLY A 90 4.22 -7.61 4.49
C GLY A 90 3.20 -6.60 4.95
N ASP A 91 3.72 -5.43 5.34
CA ASP A 91 2.93 -4.33 5.88
C ASP A 91 3.07 -3.09 5.02
N VAL A 92 1.96 -2.38 4.83
CA VAL A 92 1.93 -1.06 4.19
C VAL A 92 1.45 -0.08 5.24
N ILE A 93 2.28 0.90 5.58
CA ILE A 93 1.98 1.88 6.62
C ILE A 93 1.84 3.25 5.97
N ILE A 94 0.73 3.94 6.21
CA ILE A 94 0.38 5.20 5.55
C ILE A 94 0.18 6.31 6.59
N SER A 95 0.74 7.50 6.31
CA SER A 95 0.47 8.70 7.08
C SER A 95 -0.78 9.38 6.54
N LEU A 96 -1.83 9.50 7.37
CA LEU A 96 -3.05 10.19 6.95
C LEU A 96 -2.78 11.67 6.67
N HIS A 97 -1.97 12.32 7.50
CA HIS A 97 -1.65 13.74 7.31
C HIS A 97 -0.99 14.01 5.96
N ARG A 98 -0.06 13.15 5.56
CA ARG A 98 0.59 13.27 4.25
C ARG A 98 -0.37 12.97 3.12
N ALA A 99 -1.24 11.98 3.31
CA ALA A 99 -2.26 11.66 2.31
C ALA A 99 -3.20 12.84 2.10
N GLU A 100 -3.63 13.50 3.18
CA GLU A 100 -4.49 14.69 3.10
C GLU A 100 -3.80 15.84 2.35
N ALA A 101 -2.53 16.10 2.66
CA ALA A 101 -1.76 17.16 1.99
C ALA A 101 -1.58 16.87 0.50
N GLN A 102 -1.24 15.64 0.16
CA GLN A 102 -1.05 15.23 -1.25
C GLN A 102 -2.35 15.25 -2.03
N ALA A 103 -3.46 14.87 -1.39
CA ALA A 103 -4.77 14.92 -2.00
C ALA A 103 -5.15 16.36 -2.35
N ALA A 104 -4.92 17.28 -1.41
CA ALA A 104 -5.19 18.71 -1.64
C ALA A 104 -4.37 19.25 -2.81
N ASP A 105 -3.07 18.93 -2.85
CA ASP A 105 -2.18 19.37 -3.93
C ASP A 105 -2.59 18.79 -5.27
N ALA A 106 -3.04 17.54 -5.30
CA ALA A 106 -3.43 16.86 -6.53
C ALA A 106 -4.85 17.21 -7.00
N GLY A 107 -5.66 17.82 -6.13
CA GLY A 107 -7.02 18.19 -6.48
C GLY A 107 -8.02 17.04 -6.46
N HIS A 108 -7.74 15.97 -5.70
CA HIS A 108 -8.69 14.90 -5.48
C HIS A 108 -8.90 14.66 -3.97
N ASN A 109 -9.92 13.87 -3.61
CA ASN A 109 -10.21 13.68 -2.19
C ASN A 109 -9.24 12.68 -1.54
N VAL A 110 -9.21 12.68 -0.20
CA VAL A 110 -8.25 11.86 0.56
C VAL A 110 -8.49 10.36 0.35
N GLN A 111 -9.73 9.93 0.12
CA GLN A 111 -10.00 8.52 -0.12
C GLN A 111 -9.35 8.03 -1.41
N VAL A 112 -9.29 8.88 -2.42
CA VAL A 112 -8.58 8.58 -3.68
C VAL A 112 -7.08 8.46 -3.41
N GLU A 113 -6.52 9.41 -2.68
CA GLU A 113 -5.09 9.39 -2.35
C GLU A 113 -4.72 8.14 -1.54
N LEU A 114 -5.53 7.78 -0.55
CA LEU A 114 -5.29 6.58 0.25
C LEU A 114 -5.28 5.31 -0.61
N GLN A 115 -6.21 5.20 -1.54
CA GLN A 115 -6.24 4.05 -2.44
C GLN A 115 -5.00 4.01 -3.33
N LEU A 116 -4.55 5.15 -3.82
CA LEU A 116 -3.32 5.25 -4.61
C LEU A 116 -2.12 4.78 -3.79
N LEU A 117 -2.01 5.23 -2.54
CA LEU A 117 -0.89 4.84 -1.66
C LEU A 117 -0.93 3.36 -1.32
N VAL A 118 -2.13 2.78 -1.14
CA VAL A 118 -2.27 1.34 -0.93
C VAL A 118 -1.77 0.57 -2.16
N VAL A 119 -2.21 0.96 -3.35
CA VAL A 119 -1.78 0.30 -4.59
C VAL A 119 -0.26 0.37 -4.72
N HIS A 120 0.30 1.56 -4.51
CA HIS A 120 1.75 1.77 -4.58
C HIS A 120 2.50 0.89 -3.57
N GLY A 121 2.06 0.88 -2.32
CA GLY A 121 2.70 0.09 -1.26
C GLY A 121 2.62 -1.41 -1.50
N VAL A 122 1.47 -1.92 -1.94
CA VAL A 122 1.33 -3.35 -2.22
C VAL A 122 2.19 -3.77 -3.41
N LEU A 123 2.32 -2.93 -4.43
CA LEU A 123 3.23 -3.21 -5.53
C LEU A 123 4.68 -3.34 -5.04
N HIS A 124 5.09 -2.49 -4.10
CA HIS A 124 6.41 -2.64 -3.46
C HIS A 124 6.54 -3.98 -2.73
N LEU A 125 5.50 -4.43 -2.03
CA LEU A 125 5.52 -5.73 -1.39
C LEU A 125 5.74 -6.86 -2.38
N LEU A 126 5.27 -6.69 -3.62
CA LEU A 126 5.41 -7.69 -4.68
C LEU A 126 6.73 -7.55 -5.47
N GLY A 127 7.58 -6.61 -5.08
CA GLY A 127 8.91 -6.48 -5.66
C GLY A 127 9.09 -5.36 -6.66
N TYR A 128 8.07 -4.56 -6.92
CA TYR A 128 8.24 -3.36 -7.76
C TYR A 128 9.08 -2.34 -7.03
N ASP A 129 9.87 -1.60 -7.79
CA ASP A 129 10.73 -0.57 -7.24
C ASP A 129 10.59 0.72 -8.06
N ASP A 130 11.03 1.84 -7.49
CA ASP A 130 10.91 3.15 -8.13
C ASP A 130 12.21 3.97 -8.06
N VAL A 131 13.33 3.26 -7.95
CA VAL A 131 14.65 3.90 -7.83
C VAL A 131 15.13 4.45 -9.16
N THR A 132 15.01 3.65 -10.24
CA THR A 132 15.40 4.10 -11.58
C THR A 132 14.22 4.69 -12.33
N GLU A 133 14.52 5.47 -13.37
CA GLU A 133 13.49 6.04 -14.23
C GLU A 133 12.64 4.96 -14.91
N GLU A 134 13.27 3.88 -15.38
CA GLU A 134 12.57 2.76 -15.99
C GLU A 134 11.65 2.06 -15.01
N GLN A 135 12.13 1.83 -13.79
CA GLN A 135 11.34 1.22 -12.73
C GLN A 135 10.12 2.08 -12.38
N ARG A 136 10.32 3.40 -12.26
CA ARG A 136 9.21 4.32 -11.99
C ARG A 136 8.17 4.30 -13.08
N ALA A 137 8.61 4.34 -14.34
CA ALA A 137 7.68 4.32 -15.48
C ALA A 137 6.86 3.04 -15.50
N GLN A 138 7.49 1.89 -15.27
CA GLN A 138 6.81 0.60 -15.22
C GLN A 138 5.81 0.55 -14.07
N MET A 139 6.22 0.98 -12.89
CA MET A 139 5.36 0.97 -11.71
C MET A 139 4.16 1.91 -11.87
N TRP A 140 4.40 3.13 -12.40
CA TRP A 140 3.33 4.10 -12.67
C TRP A 140 2.30 3.56 -13.67
N ALA A 141 2.77 2.85 -14.71
CA ALA A 141 1.87 2.25 -15.69
C ALA A 141 0.98 1.19 -15.06
N VAL A 142 1.55 0.34 -14.21
CA VAL A 142 0.81 -0.69 -13.49
C VAL A 142 -0.18 -0.07 -12.51
N GLN A 143 0.24 0.96 -11.77
CA GLN A 143 -0.65 1.68 -10.85
C GLN A 143 -1.85 2.27 -11.58
N ALA A 144 -1.60 2.93 -12.70
CA ALA A 144 -2.67 3.54 -13.48
C ALA A 144 -3.69 2.50 -13.95
N ASP A 145 -3.21 1.35 -14.38
CA ASP A 145 -4.04 0.23 -14.82
C ASP A 145 -4.95 -0.27 -13.70
N ILE A 146 -4.37 -0.46 -12.52
CA ILE A 146 -5.12 -0.96 -11.36
C ILE A 146 -6.14 0.06 -10.89
N LEU A 147 -5.75 1.33 -10.81
CA LEU A 147 -6.67 2.40 -10.40
C LEU A 147 -7.82 2.54 -11.37
N GLN A 148 -7.55 2.42 -12.67
CA GLN A 148 -8.60 2.44 -13.68
C GLN A 148 -9.57 1.26 -13.50
N ALA A 149 -9.05 0.08 -13.25
CA ALA A 149 -9.89 -1.10 -13.00
C ALA A 149 -10.75 -0.95 -11.75
N LEU A 150 -10.26 -0.20 -10.74
CA LEU A 150 -11.00 0.11 -9.53
C LEU A 150 -12.05 1.21 -9.74
N GLY A 151 -12.01 1.90 -10.86
CA GLY A 151 -12.88 3.06 -11.10
C GLY A 151 -12.45 4.29 -10.30
N VAL A 152 -11.17 4.36 -9.94
CA VAL A 152 -10.64 5.47 -9.15
C VAL A 152 -9.98 6.48 -10.08
N GLU A 153 -10.49 7.71 -10.08
CA GLU A 153 -9.91 8.81 -10.84
C GLU A 153 -8.88 9.52 -9.96
N ALA A 154 -7.61 9.18 -10.15
CA ALA A 154 -6.52 9.79 -9.42
C ALA A 154 -5.74 10.72 -10.35
N HIS A 155 -5.36 11.88 -9.81
CA HIS A 155 -4.47 12.82 -10.52
C HIS A 155 -3.03 12.40 -10.20
N LEU A 156 -2.48 11.56 -11.07
CA LEU A 156 -1.12 11.05 -10.89
C LEU A 156 -0.10 12.14 -11.21
N PRO A 157 1.05 12.13 -10.55
CA PRO A 157 2.12 13.06 -10.91
C PRO A 157 2.58 12.76 -12.33
N ALA A 158 2.87 13.83 -13.03
CA ALA A 158 3.32 13.76 -14.42
C ALA A 158 4.71 13.10 -14.54
#